data_80d7019d37e6df9331a64f0feb775998
#
_entry.id   80d7019d37e6df9331a64f0feb775998
#
_cell.length_a   1.000
_cell.length_b   1.000
_cell.length_c   1.000
_cell.angle_alpha   90.00
_cell.angle_beta   90.00
_cell.angle_gamma   90.00
#
_symmetry.space_group_name_H-M   'P 1'
#
loop_
_entity.id
_entity.type
_entity.pdbx_description
1 polymer ?
#
loop_
_entity_poly.entity_id
_entity_poly.type
_entity_poly.pdbx_seq_one_letter_code
_entity_poly.pdbx_strand_id
1 'polypeptide(L)'
;MQEVESRNRLKLLLPFLESTLAAGNQQQAVYNALAKIYIDSNNDPEKFLRENDMYDTLTVGKYCEKRDPNLACIAYQKGQNDLELISITNENTMFRNQARYLLERADSEIWSYVLSENNIHRRSLVDQVISTAVPESQDRKLLVPVYL
;
A
#
# COMPACT_ATOMS: atom_id res chain seq x y z
N MET A 1 -4.66 13.58 19.84
CA MET A 1 -4.46 13.59 18.38
C MET A 1 -5.74 13.80 17.55
N GLN A 2 -6.87 13.27 17.96
CA GLN A 2 -8.10 13.43 17.18
C GLN A 2 -8.49 14.89 16.94
N GLU A 3 -8.40 15.72 17.96
CA GLU A 3 -8.70 17.15 17.82
C GLU A 3 -7.72 17.86 16.89
N VAL A 4 -6.49 17.40 16.85
CA VAL A 4 -5.41 17.97 16.05
C VAL A 4 -5.50 17.51 14.60
N GLU A 5 -6.27 16.47 14.34
CA GLU A 5 -6.43 15.92 13.00
C GLU A 5 -7.47 16.65 12.15
N SER A 6 -8.12 17.70 12.69
CA SER A 6 -8.93 18.55 11.85
C SER A 6 -8.02 19.27 10.84
N ARG A 7 -8.52 19.45 9.61
CA ARG A 7 -7.72 19.95 8.48
C ARG A 7 -6.86 21.17 8.80
N ASN A 8 -7.43 22.14 9.52
CA ASN A 8 -6.72 23.39 9.77
C ASN A 8 -5.58 23.20 10.77
N ARG A 9 -5.80 22.35 11.76
CA ARG A 9 -4.81 22.11 12.79
C ARG A 9 -3.66 21.25 12.30
N LEU A 10 -3.93 20.31 11.41
CA LEU A 10 -2.87 19.48 10.82
C LEU A 10 -1.86 20.33 10.07
N LYS A 11 -2.33 21.31 9.29
CA LYS A 11 -1.44 22.22 8.55
C LYS A 11 -0.57 23.04 9.48
N LEU A 12 -1.11 23.43 10.62
CA LEU A 12 -0.34 24.21 11.60
C LEU A 12 0.70 23.37 12.31
N LEU A 13 0.47 22.05 12.42
CA LEU A 13 1.41 21.14 13.06
C LEU A 13 2.57 20.75 12.16
N LEU A 14 2.43 20.86 10.85
CA LEU A 14 3.45 20.37 9.92
C LEU A 14 4.84 20.93 10.20
N PRO A 15 5.04 22.27 10.35
CA PRO A 15 6.36 22.79 10.64
C PRO A 15 6.93 22.28 11.97
N PHE A 16 6.08 22.10 12.97
CA PHE A 16 6.49 21.57 14.26
C PHE A 16 6.99 20.13 14.13
N LEU A 17 6.23 19.29 13.42
CA LEU A 17 6.59 17.89 13.24
C LEU A 17 7.85 17.73 12.39
N GLU A 18 8.00 18.55 11.36
CA GLU A 18 9.20 18.52 10.53
C GLU A 18 10.43 18.95 11.34
N SER A 19 10.26 19.95 12.20
CA SER A 19 11.33 20.40 13.09
C SER A 19 11.71 19.29 14.08
N THR A 20 10.73 18.57 14.60
CA THR A 20 10.95 17.46 15.52
C THR A 20 11.76 16.35 14.84
N LEU A 21 11.47 16.04 13.57
CA LEU A 21 12.23 15.06 12.82
C LEU A 21 13.65 15.53 12.53
N ALA A 22 13.81 16.80 12.19
CA ALA A 22 15.13 17.39 11.96
C ALA A 22 16.01 17.34 13.20
N ALA A 23 15.39 17.38 14.38
CA ALA A 23 16.09 17.22 15.64
C ALA A 23 16.43 15.77 15.99
N GLY A 24 16.08 14.82 15.14
CA GLY A 24 16.42 13.42 15.30
C GLY A 24 15.40 12.59 16.05
N ASN A 25 14.19 13.10 16.24
CA ASN A 25 13.13 12.34 16.88
C ASN A 25 12.61 11.26 15.94
N GLN A 26 12.65 10.00 16.37
CA GLN A 26 12.27 8.85 15.54
C GLN A 26 11.06 8.11 16.11
N GLN A 27 10.22 8.77 16.90
CA GLN A 27 9.00 8.15 17.40
C GLN A 27 8.02 7.89 16.28
N GLN A 28 7.52 6.66 16.21
CA GLN A 28 6.59 6.23 15.16
C GLN A 28 5.34 7.13 15.10
N ALA A 29 4.86 7.60 16.25
CA ALA A 29 3.69 8.49 16.30
C ALA A 29 3.90 9.78 15.51
N VAL A 30 5.11 10.33 15.52
CA VAL A 30 5.45 11.54 14.76
C VAL A 30 5.36 11.26 13.26
N TYR A 31 5.92 10.14 12.84
CA TYR A 31 5.89 9.75 11.42
C TYR A 31 4.48 9.44 10.93
N ASN A 32 3.66 8.82 11.78
CA ASN A 32 2.26 8.57 11.45
C ASN A 32 1.50 9.88 11.27
N ALA A 33 1.73 10.85 12.16
CA ALA A 33 1.09 12.17 12.07
C ALA A 33 1.52 12.90 10.80
N LEU A 34 2.80 12.87 10.47
CA LEU A 34 3.31 13.46 9.22
C LEU A 34 2.69 12.82 7.99
N ALA A 35 2.59 11.50 7.97
CA ALA A 35 1.97 10.80 6.86
C ALA A 35 0.54 11.30 6.64
N LYS A 36 -0.25 11.40 7.71
CA LYS A 36 -1.63 11.88 7.63
C LYS A 36 -1.70 13.31 7.09
N ILE A 37 -0.79 14.17 7.52
CA ILE A 37 -0.74 15.56 7.06
C ILE A 37 -0.42 15.63 5.56
N TYR A 38 0.57 14.89 5.11
CA TYR A 38 0.93 14.87 3.69
C TYR A 38 -0.20 14.32 2.84
N ILE A 39 -0.92 13.31 3.33
CA ILE A 39 -2.06 12.74 2.63
C ILE A 39 -3.20 13.75 2.53
N ASP A 40 -3.57 14.38 3.65
CA ASP A 40 -4.70 15.31 3.68
C ASP A 40 -4.43 16.60 2.89
N SER A 41 -3.18 17.06 2.89
CA SER A 41 -2.80 18.26 2.15
C SER A 41 -2.40 17.98 0.71
N ASN A 42 -2.35 16.71 0.33
CA ASN A 42 -1.89 16.28 -0.99
C ASN A 42 -0.51 16.85 -1.34
N ASN A 43 0.39 16.84 -0.37
CA ASN A 43 1.74 17.36 -0.50
C ASN A 43 2.70 16.20 -0.76
N ASP A 44 2.65 15.64 -1.98
CA ASP A 44 3.47 14.52 -2.43
C ASP A 44 3.47 13.35 -1.43
N PRO A 45 2.29 12.86 -1.02
CA PRO A 45 2.21 11.79 -0.03
C PRO A 45 2.83 10.49 -0.52
N GLU A 46 2.76 10.22 -1.82
CA GLU A 46 3.33 9.01 -2.40
C GLU A 46 4.82 8.91 -2.12
N LYS A 47 5.55 10.01 -2.34
CA LYS A 47 6.99 10.05 -2.09
C LYS A 47 7.30 9.79 -0.61
N PHE A 48 6.57 10.44 0.29
CA PHE A 48 6.75 10.24 1.73
C PHE A 48 6.54 8.78 2.10
N LEU A 49 5.46 8.18 1.62
CA LEU A 49 5.11 6.80 1.97
C LEU A 49 6.12 5.80 1.41
N ARG A 50 6.68 6.06 0.24
CA ARG A 50 7.67 5.17 -0.37
C ARG A 50 9.04 5.28 0.29
N GLU A 51 9.47 6.47 0.63
CA GLU A 51 10.82 6.72 1.11
C GLU A 51 10.99 6.58 2.63
N ASN A 52 9.91 6.72 3.38
CA ASN A 52 9.98 6.69 4.84
C ASN A 52 9.65 5.31 5.39
N ASP A 53 10.49 4.78 6.27
CA ASP A 53 10.32 3.45 6.87
C ASP A 53 9.84 3.49 8.31
N MET A 54 9.60 4.68 8.86
CA MET A 54 9.36 4.82 10.29
C MET A 54 7.88 4.85 10.68
N TYR A 55 6.98 5.07 9.72
CA TYR A 55 5.55 5.07 10.04
C TYR A 55 5.00 3.63 10.14
N ASP A 56 3.87 3.49 10.83
CA ASP A 56 3.17 2.21 10.93
C ASP A 56 2.33 2.01 9.67
N THR A 57 2.74 1.05 8.84
CA THR A 57 2.10 0.81 7.54
C THR A 57 0.63 0.43 7.65
N LEU A 58 0.26 -0.34 8.67
CA LEU A 58 -1.14 -0.70 8.89
C LEU A 58 -2.00 0.50 9.27
N THR A 59 -1.52 1.30 10.21
CA THR A 59 -2.24 2.50 10.66
C THR A 59 -2.43 3.48 9.52
N VAL A 60 -1.36 3.77 8.79
CA VAL A 60 -1.39 4.71 7.68
C VAL A 60 -2.16 4.14 6.50
N GLY A 61 -2.00 2.85 6.21
CA GLY A 61 -2.75 2.19 5.16
C GLY A 61 -4.25 2.27 5.38
N LYS A 62 -4.71 1.99 6.59
CA LYS A 62 -6.13 2.09 6.93
C LYS A 62 -6.64 3.52 6.82
N TYR A 63 -5.83 4.49 7.20
CA TYR A 63 -6.16 5.89 7.05
C TYR A 63 -6.37 6.26 5.58
N CYS A 64 -5.60 5.67 4.69
CA CYS A 64 -5.68 5.94 3.25
C CYS A 64 -6.82 5.24 2.55
N GLU A 65 -7.33 4.12 3.08
CA GLU A 65 -8.27 3.25 2.35
C GLU A 65 -9.47 3.99 1.75
N LYS A 66 -10.07 4.90 2.51
CA LYS A 66 -11.22 5.66 2.05
C LYS A 66 -10.86 6.96 1.32
N ARG A 67 -9.63 7.41 1.51
CA ARG A 67 -9.14 8.66 0.92
C ARG A 67 -8.54 8.44 -0.45
N ASP A 68 -7.59 7.53 -0.54
CA ASP A 68 -6.92 7.20 -1.79
C ASP A 68 -6.40 5.75 -1.72
N PRO A 69 -7.09 4.81 -2.36
CA PRO A 69 -6.67 3.41 -2.34
C PRO A 69 -5.26 3.17 -2.88
N ASN A 70 -4.77 4.02 -3.78
CA ASN A 70 -3.41 3.89 -4.29
C ASN A 70 -2.39 4.12 -3.19
N LEU A 71 -2.63 5.09 -2.32
CA LEU A 71 -1.76 5.35 -1.19
C LEU A 71 -1.83 4.22 -0.17
N ALA A 72 -3.01 3.65 0.04
CA ALA A 72 -3.17 2.48 0.90
C ALA A 72 -2.33 1.31 0.39
N CYS A 73 -2.34 1.08 -0.93
CA CYS A 73 -1.53 0.03 -1.54
C CYS A 73 -0.05 0.26 -1.30
N ILE A 74 0.42 1.49 -1.42
CA ILE A 74 1.84 1.82 -1.18
C ILE A 74 2.23 1.47 0.25
N ALA A 75 1.43 1.88 1.22
CA ALA A 75 1.70 1.59 2.63
C ALA A 75 1.69 0.09 2.89
N TYR A 76 0.70 -0.62 2.39
CA TYR A 76 0.58 -2.06 2.59
C TYR A 76 1.70 -2.84 1.89
N GLN A 77 2.11 -2.42 0.69
CA GLN A 77 3.26 -3.02 0.01
C GLN A 77 4.52 -2.89 0.85
N LYS A 78 4.75 -1.72 1.38
CA LYS A 78 5.94 -1.43 2.16
C LYS A 78 6.00 -2.28 3.42
N GLY A 79 4.86 -2.48 4.08
CA GLY A 79 4.76 -3.29 5.29
C GLY A 79 4.56 -4.78 5.03
N GLN A 80 4.43 -5.18 3.76
CA GLN A 80 4.09 -6.54 3.37
C GLN A 80 2.82 -7.03 4.07
N ASN A 81 1.83 -6.15 4.13
CA ASN A 81 0.52 -6.44 4.70
C ASN A 81 -0.35 -7.11 3.64
N ASP A 82 -0.11 -8.38 3.40
CA ASP A 82 -0.64 -9.11 2.25
C ASP A 82 -2.17 -9.13 2.19
N LEU A 83 -2.81 -9.50 3.29
CA LEU A 83 -4.27 -9.62 3.32
C LEU A 83 -4.96 -8.27 3.16
N GLU A 84 -4.42 -7.24 3.79
CA GLU A 84 -4.96 -5.89 3.69
C GLU A 84 -4.82 -5.35 2.27
N LEU A 85 -3.68 -5.60 1.63
CA LEU A 85 -3.47 -5.19 0.24
C LEU A 85 -4.42 -5.92 -0.71
N ILE A 86 -4.59 -7.23 -0.52
CA ILE A 86 -5.51 -8.00 -1.34
C ILE A 86 -6.94 -7.47 -1.17
N SER A 87 -7.34 -7.19 0.06
CA SER A 87 -8.68 -6.68 0.36
C SER A 87 -8.95 -5.34 -0.33
N ILE A 88 -8.04 -4.38 -0.18
CA ILE A 88 -8.24 -3.04 -0.75
C ILE A 88 -8.20 -3.06 -2.28
N THR A 89 -7.35 -3.88 -2.86
CA THR A 89 -7.28 -4.00 -4.31
C THR A 89 -8.51 -4.71 -4.88
N ASN A 90 -9.05 -5.70 -4.18
CA ASN A 90 -10.29 -6.35 -4.59
C ASN A 90 -11.47 -5.36 -4.57
N GLU A 91 -11.60 -4.60 -3.48
CA GLU A 91 -12.69 -3.64 -3.33
C GLU A 91 -12.68 -2.55 -4.38
N ASN A 92 -11.50 -2.16 -4.85
CA ASN A 92 -11.34 -1.06 -5.80
C ASN A 92 -10.97 -1.54 -7.20
N THR A 93 -11.08 -2.82 -7.47
CA THR A 93 -10.75 -3.44 -8.76
C THR A 93 -9.35 -3.11 -9.26
N MET A 94 -8.38 -3.02 -8.34
CA MET A 94 -7.00 -2.68 -8.65
C MET A 94 -6.18 -3.94 -8.87
N PHE A 95 -6.62 -4.78 -9.82
CA PHE A 95 -6.01 -6.10 -10.02
C PHE A 95 -4.61 -6.02 -10.63
N ARG A 96 -4.31 -4.95 -11.34
CA ARG A 96 -2.95 -4.72 -11.85
C ARG A 96 -1.96 -4.54 -10.71
N ASN A 97 -2.34 -3.76 -9.71
CA ASN A 97 -1.51 -3.56 -8.53
C ASN A 97 -1.37 -4.85 -7.74
N GLN A 98 -2.48 -5.58 -7.59
CA GLN A 98 -2.48 -6.87 -6.90
C GLN A 98 -1.57 -7.86 -7.60
N ALA A 99 -1.68 -7.99 -8.92
CA ALA A 99 -0.87 -8.92 -9.71
C ALA A 99 0.61 -8.61 -9.57
N ARG A 100 0.99 -7.34 -9.70
CA ARG A 100 2.39 -6.93 -9.56
C ARG A 100 2.94 -7.25 -8.18
N TYR A 101 2.16 -6.96 -7.15
CA TYR A 101 2.57 -7.25 -5.77
C TYR A 101 2.78 -8.75 -5.57
N LEU A 102 1.85 -9.57 -6.04
CA LEU A 102 1.93 -11.01 -5.88
C LEU A 102 3.14 -11.59 -6.61
N LEU A 103 3.44 -11.06 -7.79
CA LEU A 103 4.62 -11.50 -8.56
C LEU A 103 5.93 -11.14 -7.84
N GLU A 104 5.97 -9.97 -7.21
CA GLU A 104 7.13 -9.55 -6.44
C GLU A 104 7.31 -10.36 -5.16
N ARG A 105 6.21 -10.68 -4.48
CA ARG A 105 6.25 -11.47 -3.25
C ARG A 105 6.67 -12.91 -3.50
N ALA A 106 6.21 -13.48 -4.61
CA ALA A 106 6.52 -14.86 -5.01
C ALA A 106 6.26 -15.87 -3.89
N ASP A 107 5.18 -15.69 -3.12
CA ASP A 107 4.82 -16.54 -1.99
C ASP A 107 3.68 -17.46 -2.39
N SER A 108 3.93 -18.78 -2.36
CA SER A 108 2.96 -19.76 -2.80
C SER A 108 1.69 -19.80 -1.93
N GLU A 109 1.81 -19.49 -0.64
CA GLU A 109 0.64 -19.45 0.25
C GLU A 109 -0.32 -18.33 -0.14
N ILE A 110 0.22 -17.17 -0.47
CA ILE A 110 -0.59 -16.04 -0.93
C ILE A 110 -1.25 -16.36 -2.27
N TRP A 111 -0.51 -16.98 -3.19
CA TRP A 111 -1.07 -17.41 -4.47
C TRP A 111 -2.21 -18.42 -4.26
N SER A 112 -2.03 -19.38 -3.37
CA SER A 112 -3.08 -20.35 -3.06
C SER A 112 -4.33 -19.66 -2.53
N TYR A 113 -4.16 -18.64 -1.71
CA TYR A 113 -5.28 -17.87 -1.17
C TYR A 113 -6.06 -17.14 -2.26
N VAL A 114 -5.37 -16.41 -3.15
CA VAL A 114 -6.04 -15.62 -4.17
C VAL A 114 -6.59 -16.45 -5.33
N LEU A 115 -6.03 -17.62 -5.57
CA LEU A 115 -6.49 -18.53 -6.62
C LEU A 115 -7.51 -19.55 -6.12
N SER A 116 -7.94 -19.44 -4.87
CA SER A 116 -8.98 -20.31 -4.31
C SER A 116 -10.27 -20.20 -5.10
N GLU A 117 -10.97 -21.32 -5.23
CA GLU A 117 -12.26 -21.36 -5.92
C GLU A 117 -13.30 -20.45 -5.26
N ASN A 118 -13.14 -20.19 -3.97
CA ASN A 118 -14.03 -19.31 -3.22
C ASN A 118 -13.79 -17.82 -3.50
N ASN A 119 -12.70 -17.48 -4.16
CA ASN A 119 -12.38 -16.10 -4.46
C ASN A 119 -13.13 -15.63 -5.71
N ILE A 120 -14.12 -14.78 -5.52
CA ILE A 120 -14.93 -14.26 -6.63
C ILE A 120 -14.12 -13.37 -7.58
N HIS A 121 -12.96 -12.89 -7.15
CA HIS A 121 -12.08 -12.01 -7.95
C HIS A 121 -10.99 -12.79 -8.68
N ARG A 122 -10.97 -14.11 -8.53
CA ARG A 122 -9.94 -14.97 -9.08
C ARG A 122 -9.71 -14.75 -10.58
N ARG A 123 -10.79 -14.70 -11.34
CA ARG A 123 -10.68 -14.57 -12.80
C ARG A 123 -10.08 -13.25 -13.22
N SER A 124 -10.50 -12.18 -12.60
CA SER A 124 -9.96 -10.85 -12.90
C SER A 124 -8.48 -10.78 -12.59
N LEU A 125 -8.06 -11.41 -11.49
CA LEU A 125 -6.65 -11.48 -11.13
C LEU A 125 -5.85 -12.29 -12.14
N VAL A 126 -6.34 -13.46 -12.53
CA VAL A 126 -5.66 -14.34 -13.50
C VAL A 126 -5.47 -13.60 -14.83
N ASP A 127 -6.51 -12.95 -15.32
CA ASP A 127 -6.44 -12.19 -16.56
C ASP A 127 -5.38 -11.09 -16.46
N GLN A 128 -5.30 -10.42 -15.33
CA GLN A 128 -4.35 -9.35 -15.12
C GLN A 128 -2.91 -9.87 -14.99
N VAL A 129 -2.73 -11.02 -14.35
CA VAL A 129 -1.41 -11.65 -14.23
C VAL A 129 -0.89 -12.01 -15.63
N ILE A 130 -1.73 -12.60 -16.47
CA ILE A 130 -1.34 -12.94 -17.83
C ILE A 130 -0.94 -11.68 -18.61
N SER A 131 -1.72 -10.61 -18.50
CA SER A 131 -1.43 -9.36 -19.20
C SER A 131 -0.15 -8.69 -18.70
N THR A 132 0.16 -8.84 -17.41
CA THR A 132 1.32 -8.18 -16.80
C THR A 132 2.60 -8.98 -16.97
N ALA A 133 2.55 -10.29 -16.75
CA ALA A 133 3.73 -11.14 -16.74
C ALA A 133 4.24 -11.49 -18.13
N VAL A 134 3.33 -11.85 -19.04
CA VAL A 134 3.71 -12.34 -20.37
C VAL A 134 4.41 -11.27 -21.21
N PRO A 135 3.93 -10.02 -21.30
CA PRO A 135 4.60 -9.01 -22.10
C PRO A 135 5.96 -8.56 -21.56
N GLU A 136 6.18 -8.68 -20.25
CA GLU A 136 7.41 -8.17 -19.63
C GLU A 136 8.62 -9.05 -19.92
N SER A 137 8.42 -10.36 -20.02
CA SER A 137 9.50 -11.28 -20.34
C SER A 137 8.97 -12.68 -20.63
N GLN A 138 9.31 -13.20 -21.79
CA GLN A 138 8.98 -14.59 -22.11
C GLN A 138 9.71 -15.56 -21.20
N ASP A 139 10.90 -15.18 -20.73
CA ASP A 139 11.69 -16.00 -19.82
C ASP A 139 11.11 -16.06 -18.42
N ARG A 140 10.21 -15.14 -18.10
CA ARG A 140 9.57 -15.08 -16.79
C ARG A 140 8.34 -15.98 -16.65
N LYS A 141 8.07 -16.81 -17.64
CA LYS A 141 7.02 -17.82 -17.53
C LYS A 141 7.16 -18.65 -16.26
N LEU A 142 8.40 -18.91 -15.87
CA LEU A 142 8.71 -19.73 -14.71
C LEU A 142 8.39 -19.04 -13.39
N LEU A 143 8.15 -17.72 -13.41
CA LEU A 143 7.75 -16.99 -12.22
C LEU A 143 6.25 -17.05 -11.97
N VAL A 144 5.49 -17.46 -12.97
CA VAL A 144 4.04 -17.64 -12.83
C VAL A 144 3.79 -19.00 -12.17
N PRO A 145 3.03 -19.04 -11.07
CA PRO A 145 2.78 -20.30 -10.38
C PRO A 145 2.12 -21.34 -11.28
N VAL A 146 2.52 -22.61 -11.09
CA VAL A 146 2.05 -23.69 -11.96
C VAL A 146 0.55 -23.92 -11.89
N TYR A 147 -0.09 -23.48 -10.83
CA TYR A 147 -1.55 -23.63 -10.69
C TYR A 147 -2.34 -22.49 -11.36
N LEU A 148 -1.68 -21.63 -12.07
CA LEU A 148 -2.32 -20.72 -12.98
C LEU A 148 -2.62 -21.46 -14.28
#